data_aa2f0974784ad80b03359a8b728d8c70
#
_entry.id   aa2f0974784ad80b03359a8b728d8c70
#
_cell.length_a   1.000
_cell.length_b   1.000
_cell.length_c   1.000
_cell.angle_alpha   90.00
_cell.angle_beta   90.00
_cell.angle_gamma   90.00
#
_symmetry.space_group_name_H-M   'P 1'
#
loop_
_entity.id
_entity.type
_entity.pdbx_description
1 polymer ?
#
loop_
_entity_poly.entity_id
_entity_poly.type
_entity_poly.pdbx_seq_one_letter_code
_entity_poly.pdbx_strand_id
1 'polypeptide(L)'
;MRSTFTVVTPAADPSLLTIEQLRAAAGLVPGDASRDAELTELGARVSADIATACQIRGDGVHVPTLRSEEVREVFRQRGCDDLLFLARRFISDLTLVTEAGTALVADDTDLDAEAGLLQRISGTRTLTWPRGDAVVEYTAGFETVPPDLVGAAMDLARLRLSAAARDPLVKGESVEIPDVRTVRQDYWVGAVPGSTAGPVPADILAKLSQYINVAVA
;
A
#
# COMPACT_ATOMS: atom_id res chain seq x y z
N MET A 1 12.19 19.66 -1.80
CA MET A 1 13.30 18.69 -1.95
C MET A 1 12.97 17.70 -3.07
N ARG A 2 13.96 17.27 -3.87
CA ARG A 2 13.74 16.32 -4.98
C ARG A 2 14.54 15.05 -4.71
N SER A 3 13.87 13.88 -4.66
CA SER A 3 14.55 12.59 -4.53
C SER A 3 14.34 11.73 -5.77
N THR A 4 15.33 10.90 -6.11
CA THR A 4 15.21 9.82 -7.07
C THR A 4 15.04 8.54 -6.28
N PHE A 5 13.96 7.80 -6.55
CA PHE A 5 13.60 6.56 -5.87
C PHE A 5 13.79 5.37 -6.82
N THR A 6 14.37 4.29 -6.32
CA THR A 6 14.63 3.06 -7.08
C THR A 6 14.43 1.87 -6.15
N VAL A 7 13.70 0.85 -6.62
CA VAL A 7 13.61 -0.45 -5.94
C VAL A 7 14.86 -1.26 -6.32
N VAL A 8 15.62 -1.68 -5.32
CA VAL A 8 16.85 -2.47 -5.49
C VAL A 8 16.51 -3.95 -5.50
N THR A 9 15.77 -4.38 -4.48
CA THR A 9 15.29 -5.76 -4.35
C THR A 9 13.76 -5.71 -4.20
N PRO A 10 13.01 -6.09 -5.24
CA PRO A 10 11.55 -6.09 -5.17
C PRO A 10 11.05 -7.20 -4.25
N ALA A 11 9.85 -7.03 -3.72
CA ALA A 11 9.16 -8.08 -2.95
C ALA A 11 9.02 -9.34 -3.80
N ALA A 12 9.34 -10.49 -3.22
CA ALA A 12 9.21 -11.80 -3.89
C ALA A 12 7.74 -12.10 -4.27
N ASP A 13 6.79 -11.67 -3.43
CA ASP A 13 5.36 -11.67 -3.69
C ASP A 13 4.78 -10.30 -3.32
N PRO A 14 4.34 -9.50 -4.28
CA PRO A 14 3.74 -8.19 -4.02
C PRO A 14 2.30 -8.28 -3.48
N SER A 15 1.71 -9.48 -3.43
CA SER A 15 0.35 -9.70 -2.96
C SER A 15 0.22 -9.49 -1.46
N LEU A 16 -0.86 -8.81 -1.03
CA LEU A 16 -1.21 -8.64 0.37
C LEU A 16 -1.98 -9.83 0.94
N LEU A 17 -2.54 -10.67 0.07
CA LEU A 17 -3.37 -11.81 0.44
C LEU A 17 -2.76 -13.12 -0.06
N THR A 18 -2.82 -14.15 0.77
CA THR A 18 -2.51 -15.52 0.36
C THR A 18 -3.66 -16.12 -0.45
N ILE A 19 -3.37 -17.19 -1.21
CA ILE A 19 -4.40 -17.87 -2.00
C ILE A 19 -5.50 -18.47 -1.11
N GLU A 20 -5.16 -18.94 0.09
CA GLU A 20 -6.13 -19.46 1.06
C GLU A 20 -7.08 -18.37 1.54
N GLN A 21 -6.57 -17.14 1.78
CA GLN A 21 -7.39 -15.99 2.16
C GLN A 21 -8.31 -15.57 1.01
N LEU A 22 -7.83 -15.63 -0.22
CA LEU A 22 -8.63 -15.35 -1.41
C LEU A 22 -9.73 -16.40 -1.64
N ARG A 23 -9.42 -17.69 -1.45
CA ARG A 23 -10.41 -18.78 -1.47
C ARG A 23 -11.49 -18.55 -0.40
N ALA A 24 -11.09 -18.19 0.82
CA ALA A 24 -12.02 -17.88 1.90
C ALA A 24 -12.87 -16.64 1.59
N ALA A 25 -12.30 -15.60 0.97
CA ALA A 25 -13.03 -14.42 0.51
C ALA A 25 -14.09 -14.77 -0.56
N ALA A 26 -13.76 -15.72 -1.44
CA ALA A 26 -14.66 -16.23 -2.49
C ALA A 26 -15.70 -17.24 -1.97
N GLY A 27 -15.67 -17.62 -0.69
CA GLY A 27 -16.56 -18.62 -0.11
C GLY A 27 -16.31 -20.05 -0.59
N LEU A 28 -15.10 -20.36 -1.09
CA LEU A 28 -14.72 -21.68 -1.52
C LEU A 28 -14.35 -22.58 -0.33
N VAL A 29 -14.55 -23.89 -0.52
CA VAL A 29 -14.17 -24.90 0.47
C VAL A 29 -12.63 -24.93 0.57
N PRO A 30 -12.05 -25.13 1.75
CA PRO A 30 -10.61 -25.29 1.91
C PRO A 30 -10.04 -26.34 0.97
N GLY A 31 -8.99 -25.97 0.20
CA GLY A 31 -8.36 -26.85 -0.77
C GLY A 31 -8.97 -26.85 -2.18
N ASP A 32 -10.09 -26.15 -2.40
CA ASP A 32 -10.64 -25.97 -3.75
C ASP A 32 -9.78 -25.01 -4.58
N ALA A 33 -9.05 -25.57 -5.52
CA ALA A 33 -8.14 -24.84 -6.41
C ALA A 33 -8.78 -24.48 -7.78
N SER A 34 -10.06 -24.73 -7.96
CA SER A 34 -10.74 -24.57 -9.27
C SER A 34 -10.67 -23.15 -9.85
N ARG A 35 -10.51 -22.14 -9.01
CA ARG A 35 -10.48 -20.71 -9.39
C ARG A 35 -9.18 -20.01 -9.01
N ASP A 36 -8.13 -20.72 -8.68
CA ASP A 36 -6.88 -20.14 -8.18
C ASP A 36 -6.27 -19.11 -9.13
N ALA A 37 -6.27 -19.36 -10.42
CA ALA A 37 -5.73 -18.42 -11.41
C ALA A 37 -6.50 -17.09 -11.39
N GLU A 38 -7.83 -17.12 -11.37
CA GLU A 38 -8.69 -15.94 -11.27
C GLU A 38 -8.48 -15.19 -9.94
N LEU A 39 -8.41 -15.95 -8.85
CA LEU A 39 -8.19 -15.39 -7.50
C LEU A 39 -6.82 -14.76 -7.36
N THR A 40 -5.78 -15.33 -7.95
CA THR A 40 -4.43 -14.76 -7.95
C THR A 40 -4.41 -13.41 -8.68
N GLU A 41 -5.05 -13.33 -9.85
CA GLU A 41 -5.17 -12.05 -10.57
C GLU A 41 -5.99 -11.02 -9.78
N LEU A 42 -7.06 -11.46 -9.12
CA LEU A 42 -7.84 -10.58 -8.25
C LEU A 42 -7.00 -10.06 -7.10
N GLY A 43 -6.22 -10.93 -6.44
CA GLY A 43 -5.32 -10.57 -5.34
C GLY A 43 -4.28 -9.54 -5.76
N ALA A 44 -3.68 -9.70 -6.93
CA ALA A 44 -2.74 -8.75 -7.49
C ALA A 44 -3.39 -7.38 -7.76
N ARG A 45 -4.60 -7.36 -8.33
CA ARG A 45 -5.36 -6.10 -8.56
C ARG A 45 -5.75 -5.42 -7.26
N VAL A 46 -6.24 -6.16 -6.28
CA VAL A 46 -6.59 -5.65 -4.95
C VAL A 46 -5.38 -5.02 -4.27
N SER A 47 -4.22 -5.69 -4.33
CA SER A 47 -2.98 -5.19 -3.73
C SER A 47 -2.50 -3.90 -4.42
N ALA A 48 -2.57 -3.82 -5.74
CA ALA A 48 -2.23 -2.62 -6.50
C ALA A 48 -3.18 -1.45 -6.21
N ASP A 49 -4.51 -1.71 -6.09
CA ASP A 49 -5.50 -0.69 -5.74
C ASP A 49 -5.25 -0.13 -4.33
N ILE A 50 -4.93 -1.00 -3.35
CA ILE A 50 -4.58 -0.58 -1.99
C ILE A 50 -3.27 0.22 -1.98
N ALA A 51 -2.23 -0.24 -2.68
CA ALA A 51 -0.97 0.48 -2.77
C ALA A 51 -1.17 1.89 -3.36
N THR A 52 -2.01 2.01 -4.39
CA THR A 52 -2.38 3.29 -5.00
C THR A 52 -3.16 4.17 -4.00
N ALA A 53 -4.14 3.61 -3.29
CA ALA A 53 -4.93 4.34 -2.29
C ALA A 53 -4.07 4.80 -1.11
N CYS A 54 -3.07 4.00 -0.71
CA CYS A 54 -2.09 4.34 0.31
C CYS A 54 -0.97 5.26 -0.20
N GLN A 55 -1.02 5.72 -1.46
CA GLN A 55 -0.04 6.61 -2.08
C GLN A 55 1.38 6.06 -2.03
N ILE A 56 1.53 4.75 -2.21
CA ILE A 56 2.84 4.11 -2.21
C ILE A 56 3.59 4.49 -3.48
N ARG A 57 4.73 5.16 -3.33
CA ARG A 57 5.56 5.59 -4.45
C ARG A 57 6.21 4.39 -5.14
N GLY A 58 6.04 4.29 -6.45
CA GLY A 58 6.74 3.33 -7.31
C GLY A 58 7.96 3.96 -7.99
N ASP A 59 8.83 3.13 -8.54
CA ASP A 59 9.98 3.53 -9.36
C ASP A 59 9.66 3.56 -10.86
N GLY A 60 8.45 3.19 -11.25
CA GLY A 60 8.00 3.10 -12.65
C GLY A 60 8.40 1.80 -13.35
N VAL A 61 9.11 0.89 -12.69
CA VAL A 61 9.53 -0.42 -13.20
C VAL A 61 8.79 -1.55 -12.47
N HIS A 62 8.72 -1.46 -11.14
CA HIS A 62 8.10 -2.46 -10.29
C HIS A 62 6.70 -2.03 -9.84
N VAL A 63 5.83 -3.01 -9.58
CA VAL A 63 4.49 -2.75 -9.05
C VAL A 63 4.62 -2.25 -7.61
N PRO A 64 4.06 -1.05 -7.28
CA PRO A 64 4.10 -0.56 -5.92
C PRO A 64 3.40 -1.51 -4.95
N THR A 65 4.02 -1.80 -3.83
CA THR A 65 3.46 -2.69 -2.81
C THR A 65 3.75 -2.19 -1.39
N LEU A 66 2.96 -2.67 -0.43
CA LEU A 66 3.21 -2.52 1.01
C LEU A 66 4.03 -3.70 1.58
N ARG A 67 4.41 -4.67 0.72
CA ARG A 67 5.31 -5.74 1.11
C ARG A 67 6.74 -5.23 1.24
N SER A 68 7.55 -5.97 1.98
CA SER A 68 8.95 -5.62 2.22
C SER A 68 9.76 -5.56 0.93
N GLU A 69 10.39 -4.42 0.68
CA GLU A 69 11.27 -4.15 -0.47
C GLU A 69 12.52 -3.42 0.01
N GLU A 70 13.66 -3.73 -0.60
CA GLU A 70 14.87 -2.95 -0.43
C GLU A 70 14.89 -1.83 -1.47
N VAL A 71 15.07 -0.61 -1.00
CA VAL A 71 14.97 0.59 -1.84
C VAL A 71 16.15 1.51 -1.63
N ARG A 72 16.44 2.27 -2.67
CA ARG A 72 17.48 3.29 -2.67
C ARG A 72 16.89 4.64 -3.05
N GLU A 73 17.17 5.66 -2.24
CA GLU A 73 16.83 7.03 -2.55
C GLU A 73 18.07 7.91 -2.63
N VAL A 74 18.07 8.77 -3.62
CA VAL A 74 19.11 9.80 -3.79
C VAL A 74 18.47 11.16 -3.66
N PHE A 75 18.80 11.85 -2.59
CA PHE A 75 18.35 13.20 -2.29
C PHE A 75 19.37 14.21 -2.78
N ARG A 76 18.93 15.09 -3.71
CA ARG A 76 19.77 16.16 -4.21
C ARG A 76 19.48 17.44 -3.45
N GLN A 77 20.29 17.66 -2.43
CA GLN A 77 20.17 18.80 -1.53
C GLN A 77 20.65 20.08 -2.18
N ARG A 78 19.78 21.05 -2.32
CA ARG A 78 20.13 22.41 -2.82
C ARG A 78 20.25 23.44 -1.69
N GLY A 79 19.70 23.13 -0.53
CA GLY A 79 19.71 23.92 0.69
C GLY A 79 20.20 23.10 1.89
N CYS A 80 19.96 23.61 3.08
CA CYS A 80 20.18 22.89 4.32
C CYS A 80 18.80 22.47 4.82
N ASP A 81 18.47 21.20 4.67
CA ASP A 81 17.22 20.61 5.17
C ASP A 81 17.52 19.90 6.50
N ASP A 82 16.61 20.00 7.47
CA ASP A 82 16.78 19.37 8.79
C ASP A 82 16.36 17.90 8.76
N LEU A 83 15.41 17.55 7.87
CA LEU A 83 14.80 16.22 7.75
C LEU A 83 14.81 15.75 6.31
N LEU A 84 15.08 14.45 6.11
CA LEU A 84 14.79 13.74 4.87
C LEU A 84 13.47 12.97 5.04
N PHE A 85 12.55 13.21 4.11
CA PHE A 85 11.30 12.47 4.02
C PHE A 85 11.49 11.32 3.06
N LEU A 86 11.54 10.11 3.59
CA LEU A 86 11.71 8.91 2.80
C LEU A 86 10.42 8.56 2.06
N ALA A 87 10.53 8.06 0.85
CA ALA A 87 9.37 7.75 0.00
C ALA A 87 8.54 6.57 0.52
N ARG A 88 9.09 5.79 1.41
CA ARG A 88 8.40 4.66 2.06
C ARG A 88 8.39 4.85 3.57
N ARG A 89 7.32 4.39 4.19
CA ARG A 89 7.13 4.28 5.63
C ARG A 89 7.32 2.84 6.08
N PHE A 90 7.26 2.61 7.39
CA PHE A 90 7.43 1.28 7.99
C PHE A 90 8.77 0.65 7.63
N ILE A 91 9.83 1.37 7.96
CA ILE A 91 11.20 0.96 7.67
C ILE A 91 11.62 -0.09 8.70
N SER A 92 12.06 -1.25 8.23
CA SER A 92 12.53 -2.35 9.08
C SER A 92 14.03 -2.34 9.28
N ASP A 93 14.79 -1.83 8.30
CA ASP A 93 16.24 -1.74 8.35
C ASP A 93 16.76 -0.55 7.55
N LEU A 94 17.80 0.10 8.08
CA LEU A 94 18.53 1.19 7.43
C LEU A 94 19.93 0.68 7.07
N THR A 95 20.10 0.26 5.83
CA THR A 95 21.31 -0.45 5.37
C THR A 95 22.48 0.50 5.15
N LEU A 96 22.25 1.65 4.52
CA LEU A 96 23.30 2.61 4.18
C LEU A 96 22.76 4.04 4.16
N VAL A 97 23.52 4.93 4.79
CA VAL A 97 23.31 6.38 4.62
C VAL A 97 24.64 7.00 4.22
N THR A 98 24.65 7.74 3.12
CA THR A 98 25.85 8.49 2.71
C THR A 98 25.55 9.97 2.57
N GLU A 99 26.53 10.78 2.89
CA GLU A 99 26.52 12.22 2.73
C GLU A 99 27.72 12.65 1.88
N ALA A 100 27.46 13.27 0.73
CA ALA A 100 28.50 13.67 -0.23
C ALA A 100 29.51 12.54 -0.54
N GLY A 101 29.04 11.28 -0.60
CA GLY A 101 29.84 10.10 -0.87
C GLY A 101 30.54 9.49 0.35
N THR A 102 30.38 10.05 1.55
CA THR A 102 30.92 9.50 2.79
C THR A 102 29.80 8.77 3.55
N ALA A 103 30.03 7.51 3.93
CA ALA A 103 29.10 6.75 4.72
C ALA A 103 29.01 7.31 6.16
N LEU A 104 27.79 7.47 6.65
CA LEU A 104 27.50 7.82 8.04
C LEU A 104 27.40 6.54 8.86
N VAL A 105 27.76 6.62 10.14
CA VAL A 105 27.52 5.55 11.10
C VAL A 105 26.08 5.67 11.67
N ALA A 106 25.54 4.57 12.19
CA ALA A 106 24.17 4.56 12.70
C ALA A 106 23.91 5.65 13.77
N ASP A 107 24.91 5.91 14.62
CA ASP A 107 24.81 6.91 15.69
C ASP A 107 24.79 8.37 15.18
N ASP A 108 25.07 8.61 13.90
CA ASP A 108 25.00 9.93 13.26
C ASP A 108 23.61 10.23 12.65
N THR A 109 22.67 9.28 12.76
CA THR A 109 21.32 9.43 12.21
C THR A 109 20.26 9.00 13.21
N ASP A 110 19.11 9.66 13.16
CA ASP A 110 17.91 9.32 13.91
C ASP A 110 16.77 9.04 12.93
N LEU A 111 16.18 7.86 13.01
CA LEU A 111 15.16 7.36 12.10
C LEU A 111 13.85 7.16 12.83
N ASP A 112 12.82 7.94 12.46
CA ASP A 112 11.43 7.55 12.72
C ASP A 112 10.99 6.56 11.64
N ALA A 113 11.10 5.28 11.97
CA ALA A 113 10.85 4.18 11.05
C ALA A 113 9.39 4.09 10.61
N GLU A 114 8.45 4.45 11.48
CA GLU A 114 7.01 4.43 11.18
C GLU A 114 6.64 5.57 10.25
N ALA A 115 7.15 6.76 10.52
CA ALA A 115 6.86 7.96 9.71
C ALA A 115 7.70 8.03 8.43
N GLY A 116 8.86 7.35 8.37
CA GLY A 116 9.82 7.47 7.27
C GLY A 116 10.57 8.80 7.30
N LEU A 117 10.92 9.27 8.50
CA LEU A 117 11.66 10.51 8.69
C LEU A 117 13.09 10.20 9.13
N LEU A 118 14.06 10.70 8.40
CA LEU A 118 15.48 10.53 8.71
C LEU A 118 16.11 11.87 9.04
N GLN A 119 16.67 11.99 10.25
CA GLN A 119 17.33 13.16 10.76
C GLN A 119 18.83 12.88 10.95
N ARG A 120 19.66 13.89 10.68
CA ARG A 120 21.07 13.83 11.00
C ARG A 120 21.31 14.32 12.42
N ILE A 121 22.11 13.59 13.19
CA ILE A 121 22.44 13.93 14.58
C ILE A 121 23.93 13.86 14.83
N SER A 122 24.37 14.49 15.92
CA SER A 122 25.69 14.29 16.52
C SER A 122 25.54 14.29 18.03
N GLY A 123 25.59 13.11 18.61
CA GLY A 123 25.18 12.88 20.00
C GLY A 123 23.70 13.21 20.18
N THR A 124 23.39 14.22 21.02
CA THR A 124 22.00 14.67 21.25
C THR A 124 21.58 15.86 20.39
N ARG A 125 22.46 16.34 19.53
CA ARG A 125 22.24 17.56 18.74
C ARG A 125 21.80 17.19 17.32
N THR A 126 20.69 17.74 16.89
CA THR A 126 20.24 17.72 15.52
C THR A 126 21.18 18.55 14.62
N LEU A 127 21.51 18.03 13.48
CA LEU A 127 22.29 18.68 12.43
C LEU A 127 21.46 18.81 11.17
N THR A 128 21.75 19.84 10.38
CA THR A 128 21.18 20.00 9.03
C THR A 128 21.95 19.14 8.02
N TRP A 129 21.23 18.61 7.04
CA TRP A 129 21.86 17.95 5.90
C TRP A 129 22.57 19.00 5.03
N PRO A 130 23.87 18.83 4.74
CA PRO A 130 24.60 19.79 3.92
C PRO A 130 24.15 19.72 2.44
N ARG A 131 24.63 20.70 1.66
CA ARG A 131 24.44 20.68 0.22
C ARG A 131 25.20 19.51 -0.39
N GLY A 132 24.58 18.87 -1.36
CA GLY A 132 25.16 17.71 -2.05
C GLY A 132 24.15 16.57 -2.16
N ASP A 133 24.63 15.42 -2.54
CA ASP A 133 23.81 14.23 -2.64
C ASP A 133 23.86 13.45 -1.31
N ALA A 134 22.70 13.15 -0.76
CA ALA A 134 22.54 12.14 0.30
C ALA A 134 21.91 10.89 -0.32
N VAL A 135 22.51 9.73 -0.09
CA VAL A 135 21.97 8.44 -0.55
C VAL A 135 21.57 7.64 0.67
N VAL A 136 20.34 7.12 0.62
CA VAL A 136 19.76 6.29 1.69
C VAL A 136 19.33 4.97 1.07
N GLU A 137 19.84 3.85 1.59
CA GLU A 137 19.41 2.50 1.26
C GLU A 137 18.76 1.89 2.49
N TYR A 138 17.54 1.39 2.32
CA TYR A 138 16.74 0.89 3.43
C TYR A 138 15.72 -0.15 2.97
N THR A 139 15.28 -1.00 3.89
CA THR A 139 14.19 -1.95 3.70
C THR A 139 12.92 -1.39 4.31
N ALA A 140 11.85 -1.33 3.53
CA ALA A 140 10.57 -0.80 3.98
C ALA A 140 9.39 -1.67 3.54
N GLY A 141 8.31 -1.60 4.31
CA GLY A 141 7.11 -2.42 4.12
C GLY A 141 7.09 -3.64 5.04
N PHE A 142 6.12 -4.51 4.82
CA PHE A 142 5.81 -5.61 5.72
C PHE A 142 6.28 -6.95 5.15
N GLU A 143 7.14 -7.65 5.87
CA GLU A 143 7.45 -9.06 5.60
C GLU A 143 6.20 -9.93 5.89
N THR A 144 5.61 -9.72 7.07
CA THR A 144 4.30 -10.29 7.43
C THR A 144 3.26 -9.20 7.41
N VAL A 145 2.24 -9.35 6.55
CA VAL A 145 1.17 -8.34 6.40
C VAL A 145 0.36 -8.24 7.70
N PRO A 146 0.17 -7.04 8.26
CA PRO A 146 -0.64 -6.84 9.46
C PRO A 146 -2.08 -7.34 9.29
N PRO A 147 -2.70 -7.92 10.34
CA PRO A 147 -4.05 -8.51 10.23
C PRO A 147 -5.14 -7.53 9.82
N ASP A 148 -5.06 -6.26 10.20
CA ASP A 148 -6.00 -5.20 9.83
C ASP A 148 -5.86 -4.83 8.35
N LEU A 149 -4.64 -4.80 7.80
CA LEU A 149 -4.39 -4.61 6.38
C LEU A 149 -4.90 -5.81 5.57
N VAL A 150 -4.68 -7.05 6.06
CA VAL A 150 -5.29 -8.27 5.48
C VAL A 150 -6.81 -8.17 5.49
N GLY A 151 -7.40 -7.72 6.61
CA GLY A 151 -8.84 -7.54 6.74
C GLY A 151 -9.40 -6.55 5.70
N ALA A 152 -8.77 -5.40 5.54
CA ALA A 152 -9.15 -4.40 4.53
C ALA A 152 -9.02 -4.94 3.09
N ALA A 153 -7.95 -5.69 2.81
CA ALA A 153 -7.74 -6.32 1.51
C ALA A 153 -8.78 -7.42 1.21
N MET A 154 -9.14 -8.23 2.22
CA MET A 154 -10.20 -9.23 2.08
C MET A 154 -11.57 -8.61 1.82
N ASP A 155 -11.89 -7.50 2.49
CA ASP A 155 -13.16 -6.80 2.28
C ASP A 155 -13.23 -6.23 0.86
N LEU A 156 -12.13 -5.67 0.36
CA LEU A 156 -12.05 -5.20 -1.03
C LEU A 156 -12.19 -6.37 -2.03
N ALA A 157 -11.53 -7.51 -1.75
CA ALA A 157 -11.64 -8.70 -2.59
C ALA A 157 -13.10 -9.22 -2.65
N ARG A 158 -13.79 -9.34 -1.51
CA ARG A 158 -15.21 -9.73 -1.43
C ARG A 158 -16.10 -8.78 -2.22
N LEU A 159 -15.86 -7.48 -2.10
CA LEU A 159 -16.61 -6.47 -2.84
C LEU A 159 -16.44 -6.65 -4.35
N ARG A 160 -15.21 -6.88 -4.83
CA ARG A 160 -14.91 -7.11 -6.25
C ARG A 160 -15.54 -8.40 -6.77
N LEU A 161 -15.48 -9.48 -5.98
CA LEU A 161 -16.15 -10.76 -6.31
C LEU A 161 -17.66 -10.59 -6.40
N SER A 162 -18.28 -9.91 -5.43
CA SER A 162 -19.72 -9.66 -5.44
C SER A 162 -20.15 -8.75 -6.59
N ALA A 163 -19.31 -7.79 -6.99
CA ALA A 163 -19.57 -6.93 -8.13
C ALA A 163 -19.45 -7.69 -9.46
N ALA A 164 -18.47 -8.59 -9.57
CA ALA A 164 -18.28 -9.42 -10.77
C ALA A 164 -19.39 -10.46 -10.97
N ALA A 165 -20.00 -10.94 -9.89
CA ALA A 165 -21.11 -11.90 -9.94
C ALA A 165 -22.45 -11.28 -10.37
N ARG A 166 -22.56 -9.94 -10.43
CA ARG A 166 -23.76 -9.21 -10.82
C ARG A 166 -23.74 -8.86 -12.29
N ASP A 167 -24.92 -8.95 -12.94
CA ASP A 167 -25.10 -8.35 -14.25
C ASP A 167 -25.09 -6.81 -14.10
N PRO A 168 -24.15 -6.09 -14.74
CA PRO A 168 -24.05 -4.64 -14.63
C PRO A 168 -25.26 -3.88 -15.18
N LEU A 169 -26.13 -4.55 -15.94
CA LEU A 169 -27.37 -3.96 -16.48
C LEU A 169 -28.55 -4.09 -15.53
N VAL A 170 -28.46 -4.94 -14.49
CA VAL A 170 -29.55 -5.14 -13.52
C VAL A 170 -29.45 -4.10 -12.40
N LYS A 171 -30.42 -3.18 -12.35
CA LYS A 171 -30.54 -2.15 -11.32
C LYS A 171 -31.29 -2.60 -10.07
N GLY A 172 -32.10 -3.63 -10.18
CA GLY A 172 -32.85 -4.17 -9.07
C GLY A 172 -33.47 -5.50 -9.44
N GLU A 173 -33.63 -6.35 -8.46
CA GLU A 173 -34.27 -7.65 -8.58
C GLU A 173 -35.42 -7.71 -7.58
N SER A 174 -36.59 -8.16 -8.04
CA SER A 174 -37.75 -8.38 -7.20
C SER A 174 -38.22 -9.82 -7.33
N VAL A 175 -38.22 -10.55 -6.22
CA VAL A 175 -38.75 -11.90 -6.14
C VAL A 175 -40.01 -11.83 -5.32
N GLU A 176 -41.15 -12.13 -5.97
CA GLU A 176 -42.46 -12.20 -5.31
C GLU A 176 -42.85 -13.68 -5.20
N ILE A 177 -43.08 -14.13 -3.97
CA ILE A 177 -43.65 -15.43 -3.68
C ILE A 177 -45.06 -15.15 -3.21
N PRO A 178 -46.11 -15.52 -4.01
CA PRO A 178 -47.51 -15.26 -3.66
C PRO A 178 -47.82 -15.78 -2.25
N ASP A 179 -48.49 -14.95 -1.46
CA ASP A 179 -48.96 -15.21 -0.08
C ASP A 179 -47.86 -15.47 0.97
N VAL A 180 -46.56 -15.34 0.61
CA VAL A 180 -45.46 -15.62 1.53
C VAL A 180 -44.57 -14.40 1.74
N ARG A 181 -43.98 -13.86 0.67
CA ARG A 181 -42.96 -12.81 0.81
C ARG A 181 -42.68 -12.13 -0.52
N THR A 182 -42.54 -10.79 -0.49
CA THR A 182 -41.91 -10.03 -1.55
C THR A 182 -40.52 -9.58 -1.08
N VAL A 183 -39.47 -9.96 -1.80
CA VAL A 183 -38.10 -9.50 -1.57
C VAL A 183 -37.72 -8.62 -2.74
N ARG A 184 -37.50 -7.35 -2.45
CA ARG A 184 -36.92 -6.40 -3.41
C ARG A 184 -35.54 -6.04 -3.00
N GLN A 185 -34.57 -6.19 -3.93
CA GLN A 185 -33.20 -5.81 -3.75
C GLN A 185 -32.85 -4.79 -4.83
N ASP A 186 -32.63 -3.55 -4.43
CA ASP A 186 -32.18 -2.50 -5.33
C ASP A 186 -30.67 -2.37 -5.22
N TYR A 187 -29.99 -2.37 -6.38
CA TYR A 187 -28.55 -2.20 -6.45
C TYR A 187 -28.23 -0.77 -6.84
N TRP A 188 -27.31 -0.17 -6.10
CA TRP A 188 -26.80 1.14 -6.46
C TRP A 188 -25.92 1.01 -7.71
N VAL A 189 -26.30 1.69 -8.79
CA VAL A 189 -25.55 1.72 -10.04
C VAL A 189 -25.06 3.15 -10.27
N GLY A 190 -23.80 3.40 -10.00
CA GLY A 190 -23.16 4.69 -10.25
C GLY A 190 -22.33 5.21 -9.07
N ALA A 191 -21.46 6.18 -9.36
CA ALA A 191 -20.76 6.91 -8.32
C ALA A 191 -21.73 7.78 -7.53
N VAL A 192 -21.64 7.78 -6.21
CA VAL A 192 -22.37 8.72 -5.37
C VAL A 192 -21.97 10.13 -5.78
N PRO A 193 -22.91 11.03 -6.13
CA PRO A 193 -22.55 12.40 -6.47
C PRO A 193 -21.75 13.04 -5.32
N GLY A 194 -20.53 13.55 -5.63
CA GLY A 194 -19.63 14.12 -4.63
C GLY A 194 -18.63 13.13 -4.00
N SER A 195 -18.70 11.84 -4.30
CA SER A 195 -17.62 10.93 -3.95
C SER A 195 -16.47 11.09 -4.97
N THR A 196 -15.26 11.35 -4.51
CA THR A 196 -14.04 11.12 -5.29
C THR A 196 -13.91 9.61 -5.41
N ALA A 197 -14.44 9.05 -6.50
CA ALA A 197 -14.42 7.61 -6.73
C ALA A 197 -12.99 7.16 -7.05
N GLY A 198 -12.23 6.88 -5.99
CA GLY A 198 -10.97 6.15 -6.08
C GLY A 198 -11.24 4.65 -6.29
N PRO A 199 -10.21 3.85 -6.56
CA PRO A 199 -10.33 2.41 -6.76
C PRO A 199 -10.78 1.66 -5.49
N VAL A 200 -10.67 2.31 -4.32
CA VAL A 200 -11.01 1.76 -3.00
C VAL A 200 -12.17 2.57 -2.38
N PRO A 201 -13.24 1.93 -1.91
CA PRO A 201 -14.35 2.57 -1.22
C PRO A 201 -13.91 3.29 0.06
N ALA A 202 -14.68 4.33 0.44
CA ALA A 202 -14.33 5.22 1.56
C ALA A 202 -14.28 4.50 2.92
N ASP A 203 -15.12 3.49 3.14
CA ASP A 203 -15.14 2.66 4.36
C ASP A 203 -13.88 1.80 4.50
N ILE A 204 -13.40 1.22 3.40
CA ILE A 204 -12.13 0.49 3.36
C ILE A 204 -10.95 1.46 3.47
N LEU A 205 -11.01 2.62 2.78
CA LEU A 205 -9.99 3.65 2.86
C LEU A 205 -9.81 4.17 4.30
N ALA A 206 -10.90 4.29 5.06
CA ALA A 206 -10.82 4.66 6.48
C ALA A 206 -10.03 3.64 7.32
N LYS A 207 -10.14 2.34 7.02
CA LYS A 207 -9.33 1.28 7.66
C LYS A 207 -7.86 1.35 7.27
N LEU A 208 -7.56 1.88 6.08
CA LEU A 208 -6.20 2.03 5.55
C LEU A 208 -5.53 3.34 5.97
N SER A 209 -6.21 4.21 6.72
CA SER A 209 -5.74 5.58 7.01
C SER A 209 -4.33 5.63 7.63
N GLN A 210 -3.99 4.68 8.49
CA GLN A 210 -2.66 4.60 9.12
C GLN A 210 -1.54 4.18 8.15
N TYR A 211 -1.89 3.56 7.01
CA TYR A 211 -0.95 3.10 5.98
C TYR A 211 -0.75 4.12 4.86
N ILE A 212 -1.55 5.19 4.83
CA ILE A 212 -1.43 6.22 3.81
C ILE A 212 -0.09 6.92 3.96
N ASN A 213 0.68 6.90 2.89
CA ASN A 213 1.93 7.63 2.82
C ASN A 213 1.60 9.12 2.61
N VAL A 214 2.06 9.96 3.51
CA VAL A 214 1.91 11.41 3.33
C VAL A 214 2.93 11.82 2.28
N ALA A 215 2.46 11.94 1.03
CA ALA A 215 3.30 12.46 -0.03
C ALA A 215 3.73 13.88 0.35
N VAL A 216 5.02 14.06 0.54
CA VAL A 216 5.61 15.39 0.61
C VAL A 216 5.63 15.93 -0.81
N ALA A 217 4.72 16.85 -1.08
CA ALA A 217 4.60 17.55 -2.36
C ALA A 217 5.79 18.51 -2.58
#